data_41cae2b04392bd62b3671359125234c1
#
_entry.id   41cae2b04392bd62b3671359125234c1
#
_cell.length_a   1.000
_cell.length_b   1.000
_cell.length_c   1.000
_cell.angle_alpha   90.00
_cell.angle_beta   90.00
_cell.angle_gamma   90.00
#
_symmetry.space_group_name_H-M   'P 1'
#
loop_
_entity.id
_entity.type
_entity.pdbx_description
1 polymer ?
#
loop_
_entity_poly.entity_id
_entity_poly.type
_entity_poly.pdbx_seq_one_letter_code
_entity_poly.pdbx_strand_id
1 'polypeptide(L)'
;MCIRDSRISDIYIWNSKLSDEGIKLNNMRNNFFTKTKNEFYYLIDLIQPSSVFDFFNLIEINFFQGWDKNKNLNDLLQENQDIDLKRKSTTQGPHKSDIKFLINNIDARQILSRGEQKFFSILWSLAQHEVLKKQYKINATLIVDDIKSELDDRVFNLFVETLKHIKTQAIFSCIDDCFSSKIIASLNEFKKFHVEQLG
;
A
#
# COMPACT_ATOMS: atom_id res chain seq x y z
N MET A 1 -18.59 11.17 0.52
CA MET A 1 -19.40 12.36 0.14
C MET A 1 -20.28 12.72 1.33
N CYS A 2 -20.34 13.98 1.72
CA CYS A 2 -21.16 14.44 2.84
C CYS A 2 -22.54 14.86 2.31
N ILE A 3 -23.62 14.19 2.77
CA ILE A 3 -25.01 14.40 2.28
C ILE A 3 -25.70 15.53 3.06
N ARG A 4 -24.94 16.44 3.68
CA ARG A 4 -25.46 17.36 4.71
C ARG A 4 -26.53 18.37 4.22
N ASP A 5 -26.49 18.74 2.93
CA ASP A 5 -27.28 19.88 2.42
C ASP A 5 -28.03 19.61 1.09
N SER A 6 -28.07 18.34 0.63
CA SER A 6 -28.72 18.00 -0.64
C SER A 6 -30.23 17.75 -0.46
N ARG A 7 -31.03 18.30 -1.34
CA ARG A 7 -32.46 17.92 -1.45
C ARG A 7 -32.54 16.45 -1.89
N ILE A 8 -33.56 15.72 -1.46
CA ILE A 8 -33.75 14.30 -1.81
C ILE A 8 -33.72 14.08 -3.34
N SER A 9 -34.23 15.03 -4.12
CA SER A 9 -34.20 15.02 -5.59
C SER A 9 -32.77 15.05 -6.17
N ASP A 10 -31.83 15.65 -5.46
CA ASP A 10 -30.45 15.80 -5.95
C ASP A 10 -29.60 14.57 -5.68
N ILE A 11 -30.01 13.72 -4.72
CA ILE A 11 -29.29 12.52 -4.33
C ILE A 11 -29.20 11.53 -5.49
N TYR A 12 -30.26 11.39 -6.28
CA TYR A 12 -30.26 10.51 -7.45
C TYR A 12 -29.17 10.90 -8.46
N ILE A 13 -29.04 12.20 -8.73
CA ILE A 13 -28.02 12.73 -9.65
C ILE A 13 -26.61 12.45 -9.10
N TRP A 14 -26.43 12.66 -7.78
CA TRP A 14 -25.14 12.40 -7.14
C TRP A 14 -24.79 10.91 -7.08
N ASN A 15 -25.78 10.03 -6.86
CA ASN A 15 -25.57 8.58 -6.87
C ASN A 15 -25.14 8.10 -8.26
N SER A 16 -25.80 8.57 -9.33
CA SER A 16 -25.40 8.25 -10.71
C SER A 16 -23.96 8.70 -10.99
N LYS A 17 -23.59 9.95 -10.67
CA LYS A 17 -22.22 10.44 -10.85
C LYS A 17 -21.21 9.68 -10.02
N LEU A 18 -21.53 9.36 -8.76
CA LEU A 18 -20.66 8.56 -7.89
C LEU A 18 -20.45 7.15 -8.44
N SER A 19 -21.49 6.54 -9.00
CA SER A 19 -21.42 5.24 -9.65
C SER A 19 -20.50 5.30 -10.88
N ASP A 20 -20.72 6.24 -11.80
CA ASP A 20 -19.95 6.35 -13.03
C ASP A 20 -18.45 6.60 -12.77
N GLU A 21 -18.14 7.60 -11.96
CA GLU A 21 -16.75 7.92 -11.62
C GLU A 21 -16.13 6.87 -10.67
N GLY A 22 -16.94 6.26 -9.81
CA GLY A 22 -16.55 5.19 -8.93
C GLY A 22 -16.11 3.94 -9.68
N ILE A 23 -16.83 3.54 -10.72
CA ILE A 23 -16.49 2.41 -11.58
C ILE A 23 -15.19 2.69 -12.35
N LYS A 24 -15.04 3.89 -12.92
CA LYS A 24 -13.80 4.30 -13.61
C LYS A 24 -12.59 4.22 -12.66
N LEU A 25 -12.71 4.81 -11.47
CA LEU A 25 -11.66 4.78 -10.45
C LEU A 25 -11.34 3.36 -10.01
N ASN A 26 -12.36 2.51 -9.82
CA ASN A 26 -12.17 1.12 -9.45
C ASN A 26 -11.37 0.35 -10.51
N ASN A 27 -11.67 0.54 -11.80
CA ASN A 27 -10.95 -0.10 -12.89
C ASN A 27 -9.47 0.34 -12.92
N MET A 28 -9.20 1.63 -12.70
CA MET A 28 -7.82 2.14 -12.60
C MET A 28 -7.09 1.53 -11.39
N ARG A 29 -7.73 1.50 -10.22
CA ARG A 29 -7.16 0.92 -8.99
C ARG A 29 -6.90 -0.56 -9.13
N ASN A 30 -7.84 -1.34 -9.69
CA ASN A 30 -7.68 -2.77 -9.89
C ASN A 30 -6.54 -3.10 -10.87
N ASN A 31 -6.40 -2.32 -11.94
CA ASN A 31 -5.27 -2.47 -12.87
C ASN A 31 -3.92 -2.19 -12.16
N PHE A 32 -3.84 -1.09 -11.41
CA PHE A 32 -2.64 -0.76 -10.65
C PHE A 32 -2.35 -1.80 -9.56
N PHE A 33 -3.37 -2.23 -8.83
CA PHE A 33 -3.28 -3.28 -7.82
C PHE A 33 -2.73 -4.58 -8.39
N THR A 34 -3.25 -5.05 -9.53
CA THR A 34 -2.79 -6.29 -10.16
C THR A 34 -1.30 -6.22 -10.51
N LYS A 35 -0.85 -5.10 -11.06
CA LYS A 35 0.57 -4.88 -11.37
C LYS A 35 1.43 -4.84 -10.11
N THR A 36 0.97 -4.14 -9.08
CA THR A 36 1.66 -4.04 -7.79
C THR A 36 1.75 -5.41 -7.09
N LYS A 37 0.67 -6.18 -7.12
CA LYS A 37 0.64 -7.54 -6.57
C LYS A 37 1.67 -8.45 -7.25
N ASN A 38 1.76 -8.41 -8.57
CA ASN A 38 2.75 -9.19 -9.32
C ASN A 38 4.19 -8.76 -8.99
N GLU A 39 4.43 -7.45 -8.90
CA GLU A 39 5.74 -6.91 -8.53
C GLU A 39 6.10 -7.26 -7.07
N PHE A 40 5.14 -7.26 -6.17
CA PHE A 40 5.33 -7.66 -4.77
C PHE A 40 5.79 -9.11 -4.67
N TYR A 41 5.12 -10.04 -5.36
CA TYR A 41 5.57 -11.45 -5.38
C TYR A 41 6.93 -11.62 -6.05
N TYR A 42 7.21 -10.87 -7.11
CA TYR A 42 8.53 -10.86 -7.74
C TYR A 42 9.64 -10.41 -6.77
N LEU A 43 9.40 -9.37 -5.97
CA LEU A 43 10.34 -8.93 -4.94
C LEU A 43 10.53 -9.99 -3.85
N ILE A 44 9.48 -10.68 -3.44
CA ILE A 44 9.56 -11.81 -2.50
C ILE A 44 10.47 -12.91 -3.06
N ASP A 45 10.26 -13.31 -4.31
CA ASP A 45 11.06 -14.35 -4.96
C ASP A 45 12.53 -13.96 -5.03
N LEU A 46 12.84 -12.69 -5.29
CA LEU A 46 14.22 -12.18 -5.35
C LEU A 46 14.96 -12.27 -4.02
N ILE A 47 14.32 -11.86 -2.93
CA ILE A 47 14.95 -11.79 -1.61
C ILE A 47 14.86 -13.11 -0.84
N GLN A 48 14.07 -14.08 -1.33
CA GLN A 48 13.85 -15.39 -0.73
C GLN A 48 13.68 -15.34 0.81
N PRO A 49 12.73 -14.54 1.32
CA PRO A 49 12.57 -14.33 2.76
C PRO A 49 12.11 -15.58 3.50
N SER A 50 11.71 -16.64 2.78
CA SER A 50 11.34 -17.95 3.33
C SER A 50 12.48 -18.62 4.11
N SER A 51 13.72 -18.23 3.89
CA SER A 51 14.84 -18.62 4.75
C SER A 51 14.76 -17.98 6.16
N VAL A 52 13.95 -16.94 6.31
CA VAL A 52 13.77 -16.16 7.55
C VAL A 52 12.35 -16.30 8.09
N PHE A 53 11.34 -16.41 7.19
CA PHE A 53 9.92 -16.45 7.54
C PHE A 53 9.16 -17.44 6.63
N ASP A 54 8.67 -18.52 7.20
CA ASP A 54 7.96 -19.58 6.47
C ASP A 54 6.63 -19.15 5.85
N PHE A 55 6.02 -18.06 6.35
CA PHE A 55 4.69 -17.63 5.93
C PHE A 55 4.64 -16.83 4.63
N PHE A 56 5.78 -16.35 4.10
CA PHE A 56 5.77 -15.53 2.88
C PHE A 56 5.15 -16.22 1.67
N ASN A 57 5.32 -17.53 1.57
CA ASN A 57 4.72 -18.35 0.50
C ASN A 57 3.20 -18.54 0.66
N LEU A 58 2.65 -18.19 1.83
CA LEU A 58 1.24 -18.36 2.18
C LEU A 58 0.44 -17.07 2.09
N ILE A 59 1.09 -15.97 1.65
CA ILE A 59 0.45 -14.66 1.59
C ILE A 59 -0.48 -14.57 0.40
N GLU A 60 -1.71 -14.21 0.68
CA GLU A 60 -2.69 -13.82 -0.30
C GLU A 60 -2.98 -12.33 -0.18
N ILE A 61 -3.02 -11.63 -1.33
CA ILE A 61 -3.35 -10.21 -1.37
C ILE A 61 -4.62 -10.05 -2.19
N ASN A 62 -5.64 -9.46 -1.57
CA ASN A 62 -6.96 -9.29 -2.15
C ASN A 62 -7.37 -7.82 -2.16
N PHE A 63 -7.91 -7.36 -3.30
CA PHE A 63 -8.48 -6.03 -3.45
C PHE A 63 -9.99 -6.09 -3.27
N PHE A 64 -10.50 -5.31 -2.34
CA PHE A 64 -11.91 -5.05 -2.14
C PHE A 64 -12.27 -3.69 -2.72
N GLN A 65 -13.17 -3.65 -3.68
CA GLN A 65 -13.53 -2.42 -4.41
C GLN A 65 -14.37 -1.42 -3.60
N GLY A 66 -14.91 -1.84 -2.46
CA GLY A 66 -15.73 -0.98 -1.58
C GLY A 66 -17.24 -1.22 -1.71
N TRP A 67 -17.65 -2.19 -2.52
CA TRP A 67 -19.04 -2.67 -2.64
C TRP A 67 -19.05 -4.11 -3.17
N ASP A 68 -20.22 -4.76 -3.12
CA ASP A 68 -20.37 -6.12 -3.66
C ASP A 68 -20.10 -6.12 -5.17
N LYS A 69 -19.09 -6.91 -5.58
CA LYS A 69 -18.66 -7.05 -6.98
C LYS A 69 -19.73 -7.61 -7.92
N ASN A 70 -20.73 -8.32 -7.37
CA ASN A 70 -21.81 -8.93 -8.13
C ASN A 70 -23.01 -8.00 -8.31
N LYS A 71 -22.97 -6.79 -7.74
CA LYS A 71 -24.05 -5.80 -7.81
C LYS A 71 -23.60 -4.53 -8.54
N ASN A 72 -24.52 -3.90 -9.22
CA ASN A 72 -24.30 -2.58 -9.79
C ASN A 72 -24.18 -1.53 -8.67
N LEU A 73 -23.18 -0.64 -8.75
CA LEU A 73 -22.94 0.35 -7.72
C LEU A 73 -24.10 1.35 -7.60
N ASN A 74 -24.70 1.76 -8.73
CA ASN A 74 -25.83 2.70 -8.70
C ASN A 74 -27.06 2.10 -7.98
N ASP A 75 -27.35 0.81 -8.25
CA ASP A 75 -28.46 0.10 -7.60
C ASP A 75 -28.21 -0.02 -6.10
N LEU A 76 -26.99 -0.36 -5.69
CA LEU A 76 -26.59 -0.41 -4.28
C LEU A 76 -26.72 0.96 -3.56
N LEU A 77 -26.35 2.04 -4.23
CA LEU A 77 -26.48 3.39 -3.67
C LEU A 77 -27.96 3.78 -3.50
N GLN A 78 -28.84 3.32 -4.41
CA GLN A 78 -30.28 3.53 -4.28
C GLN A 78 -30.88 2.66 -3.16
N GLU A 79 -30.53 1.36 -3.11
CA GLU A 79 -30.98 0.45 -2.04
C GLU A 79 -30.61 0.96 -0.64
N ASN A 80 -29.43 1.56 -0.49
CA ASN A 80 -28.92 2.03 0.79
C ASN A 80 -29.23 3.51 1.11
N GLN A 81 -30.00 4.19 0.28
CA GLN A 81 -30.23 5.63 0.38
C GLN A 81 -30.73 6.07 1.76
N ASP A 82 -31.68 5.36 2.36
CA ASP A 82 -32.25 5.71 3.68
C ASP A 82 -31.21 5.56 4.80
N ILE A 83 -30.33 4.54 4.68
CA ILE A 83 -29.23 4.29 5.62
C ILE A 83 -28.19 5.40 5.50
N ASP A 84 -27.85 5.76 4.27
CA ASP A 84 -26.84 6.77 3.95
C ASP A 84 -27.29 8.16 4.40
N LEU A 85 -28.58 8.49 4.24
CA LEU A 85 -29.20 9.72 4.76
C LEU A 85 -29.11 9.80 6.29
N LYS A 86 -29.47 8.72 6.99
CA LYS A 86 -29.36 8.66 8.46
C LYS A 86 -27.92 8.80 8.94
N ARG A 87 -26.96 8.17 8.24
CA ARG A 87 -25.53 8.24 8.58
C ARG A 87 -24.83 9.49 8.06
N LYS A 88 -25.47 10.28 7.21
CA LYS A 88 -24.92 11.47 6.54
C LYS A 88 -23.64 11.15 5.72
N SER A 89 -23.50 9.91 5.30
CA SER A 89 -22.34 9.43 4.50
C SER A 89 -22.73 8.17 3.74
N THR A 90 -22.18 8.00 2.53
CA THR A 90 -22.37 6.79 1.73
C THR A 90 -21.68 5.59 2.40
N THR A 91 -22.39 4.46 2.46
CA THR A 91 -21.91 3.21 3.06
C THR A 91 -21.21 2.30 2.05
N GLN A 92 -21.48 2.50 0.76
CA GLN A 92 -20.94 1.75 -0.37
C GLN A 92 -20.19 2.69 -1.32
N GLY A 93 -19.16 2.19 -2.00
CA GLY A 93 -18.47 2.94 -3.03
C GLY A 93 -16.95 2.93 -2.91
N PRO A 94 -16.23 3.60 -3.84
CA PRO A 94 -14.78 3.53 -3.96
C PRO A 94 -14.00 4.06 -2.74
N HIS A 95 -14.62 4.87 -1.88
CA HIS A 95 -14.03 5.34 -0.62
C HIS A 95 -13.99 4.26 0.48
N LYS A 96 -14.65 3.12 0.25
CA LYS A 96 -14.61 1.93 1.11
C LYS A 96 -13.69 0.84 0.56
N SER A 97 -12.99 1.11 -0.55
CA SER A 97 -12.04 0.14 -1.09
C SER A 97 -10.87 -0.10 -0.13
N ASP A 98 -10.39 -1.32 -0.11
CA ASP A 98 -9.29 -1.74 0.77
C ASP A 98 -8.44 -2.83 0.13
N ILE A 99 -7.21 -2.99 0.62
CA ILE A 99 -6.32 -4.10 0.26
C ILE A 99 -6.11 -4.94 1.51
N LYS A 100 -6.45 -6.23 1.41
CA LYS A 100 -6.30 -7.18 2.51
C LYS A 100 -5.14 -8.13 2.24
N PHE A 101 -4.28 -8.25 3.22
CA PHE A 101 -3.22 -9.25 3.26
C PHE A 101 -3.69 -10.38 4.17
N LEU A 102 -3.73 -11.60 3.65
CA LEU A 102 -4.19 -12.77 4.37
C LEU A 102 -3.06 -13.80 4.42
N ILE A 103 -2.99 -14.55 5.51
CA ILE A 103 -2.15 -15.72 5.68
C ILE A 103 -3.08 -16.84 6.16
N ASN A 104 -3.23 -17.89 5.37
CA ASN A 104 -4.19 -18.97 5.63
C ASN A 104 -5.63 -18.44 5.92
N ASN A 105 -6.10 -17.48 5.13
CA ASN A 105 -7.41 -16.82 5.27
C ASN A 105 -7.58 -15.96 6.55
N ILE A 106 -6.53 -15.72 7.33
CA ILE A 106 -6.54 -14.86 8.50
C ILE A 106 -5.87 -13.53 8.15
N ASP A 107 -6.40 -12.41 8.64
CA ASP A 107 -5.78 -11.08 8.42
C ASP A 107 -4.32 -11.11 8.93
N ALA A 108 -3.39 -10.77 8.07
CA ALA A 108 -1.96 -10.81 8.36
C ALA A 108 -1.59 -9.98 9.61
N ARG A 109 -2.33 -8.92 9.91
CA ARG A 109 -2.14 -8.11 11.13
C ARG A 109 -2.35 -8.89 12.43
N GLN A 110 -3.08 -10.00 12.40
CA GLN A 110 -3.31 -10.84 13.59
C GLN A 110 -2.20 -11.87 13.80
N ILE A 111 -1.43 -12.17 12.77
CA ILE A 111 -0.39 -13.21 12.77
C ILE A 111 1.00 -12.60 12.89
N LEU A 112 1.23 -11.50 12.17
CA LEU A 112 2.54 -10.89 12.04
C LEU A 112 2.91 -10.04 13.26
N SER A 113 4.17 -10.12 13.68
CA SER A 113 4.79 -9.17 14.60
C SER A 113 4.80 -7.75 14.01
N ARG A 114 5.01 -6.74 14.85
CA ARG A 114 5.07 -5.33 14.40
C ARG A 114 6.17 -5.10 13.36
N GLY A 115 7.36 -5.68 13.56
CA GLY A 115 8.46 -5.58 12.62
C GLY A 115 8.14 -6.21 11.25
N GLU A 116 7.51 -7.39 11.25
CA GLU A 116 7.04 -8.06 10.04
C GLU A 116 5.97 -7.24 9.31
N GLN A 117 4.98 -6.68 10.03
CA GLN A 117 3.97 -5.80 9.45
C GLN A 117 4.60 -4.57 8.79
N LYS A 118 5.60 -3.96 9.44
CA LYS A 118 6.34 -2.82 8.89
C LYS A 118 7.09 -3.21 7.62
N PHE A 119 7.78 -4.34 7.63
CA PHE A 119 8.48 -4.85 6.45
C PHE A 119 7.53 -5.10 5.29
N PHE A 120 6.38 -5.72 5.55
CA PHE A 120 5.33 -5.90 4.55
C PHE A 120 4.87 -4.59 3.93
N SER A 121 4.63 -3.59 4.77
CA SER A 121 4.22 -2.27 4.33
C SER A 121 5.28 -1.61 3.44
N ILE A 122 6.54 -1.75 3.82
CA ILE A 122 7.69 -1.26 3.04
C ILE A 122 7.76 -2.00 1.70
N LEU A 123 7.70 -3.34 1.71
CA LEU A 123 7.80 -4.16 0.52
C LEU A 123 6.66 -3.86 -0.47
N TRP A 124 5.44 -3.64 0.05
CA TRP A 124 4.30 -3.19 -0.76
C TRP A 124 4.53 -1.81 -1.38
N SER A 125 5.08 -0.87 -0.62
CA SER A 125 5.42 0.46 -1.11
C SER A 125 6.53 0.42 -2.19
N LEU A 126 7.53 -0.45 -2.02
CA LEU A 126 8.58 -0.69 -3.01
C LEU A 126 8.03 -1.30 -4.28
N ALA A 127 7.10 -2.25 -4.17
CA ALA A 127 6.41 -2.82 -5.33
C ALA A 127 5.62 -1.76 -6.12
N GLN A 128 4.90 -0.88 -5.41
CA GLN A 128 4.22 0.27 -6.06
C GLN A 128 5.21 1.19 -6.76
N HIS A 129 6.33 1.50 -6.11
CA HIS A 129 7.39 2.31 -6.68
C HIS A 129 7.94 1.70 -7.97
N GLU A 130 8.23 0.41 -7.99
CA GLU A 130 8.72 -0.30 -9.18
C GLU A 130 7.68 -0.32 -10.31
N VAL A 131 6.39 -0.46 -10.01
CA VAL A 131 5.31 -0.34 -11.00
C VAL A 131 5.27 1.06 -11.59
N LEU A 132 5.35 2.12 -10.77
CA LEU A 132 5.40 3.51 -11.26
C LEU A 132 6.57 3.71 -12.23
N LYS A 133 7.74 3.22 -11.86
CA LYS A 133 8.95 3.33 -12.68
C LYS A 133 8.86 2.51 -13.98
N LYS A 134 8.54 1.22 -13.88
CA LYS A 134 8.54 0.29 -15.03
C LYS A 134 7.41 0.58 -16.01
N GLN A 135 6.20 0.82 -15.51
CA GLN A 135 4.99 0.90 -16.33
C GLN A 135 4.61 2.33 -16.71
N TYR A 136 4.84 3.28 -15.82
CA TYR A 136 4.39 4.66 -16.02
C TYR A 136 5.55 5.64 -16.28
N LYS A 137 6.82 5.16 -16.22
CA LYS A 137 8.03 5.97 -16.42
C LYS A 137 8.15 7.14 -15.40
N ILE A 138 7.57 6.96 -14.23
CA ILE A 138 7.65 7.94 -13.14
C ILE A 138 8.82 7.55 -12.23
N ASN A 139 9.84 8.40 -12.17
CA ASN A 139 10.97 8.25 -11.26
C ASN A 139 10.66 8.99 -9.95
N ALA A 140 10.03 8.29 -9.01
CA ALA A 140 9.77 8.82 -7.68
C ALA A 140 11.01 8.65 -6.77
N THR A 141 11.22 9.56 -5.82
CA THR A 141 12.20 9.40 -4.75
C THR A 141 11.57 8.65 -3.59
N LEU A 142 12.22 7.58 -3.12
CA LEU A 142 11.80 6.85 -1.94
C LEU A 142 12.25 7.60 -0.69
N ILE A 143 11.33 7.91 0.22
CA ILE A 143 11.65 8.49 1.52
C ILE A 143 11.28 7.48 2.59
N VAL A 144 12.25 7.12 3.43
CA VAL A 144 12.07 6.16 4.52
C VAL A 144 12.57 6.77 5.81
N ASP A 145 11.61 7.06 6.69
CA ASP A 145 11.87 7.72 7.96
C ASP A 145 11.99 6.69 9.08
N ASP A 146 12.99 6.88 9.94
CA ASP A 146 13.28 6.12 11.17
C ASP A 146 13.07 4.59 11.06
N ILE A 147 13.67 4.00 10.05
CA ILE A 147 13.44 2.59 9.72
C ILE A 147 13.94 1.62 10.82
N LYS A 148 14.95 2.01 11.59
CA LYS A 148 15.58 1.10 12.57
C LYS A 148 14.79 0.95 13.86
N SER A 149 14.06 1.96 14.31
CA SER A 149 13.33 1.90 15.58
C SER A 149 12.29 0.77 15.64
N GLU A 150 11.85 0.29 14.46
CA GLU A 150 10.75 -0.66 14.34
C GLU A 150 11.12 -2.01 13.71
N LEU A 151 12.35 -2.15 13.18
CA LEU A 151 12.81 -3.39 12.54
C LEU A 151 13.87 -4.12 13.38
N ASP A 152 13.67 -5.41 13.63
CA ASP A 152 14.73 -6.27 14.14
C ASP A 152 15.82 -6.49 13.08
N ASP A 153 16.98 -7.02 13.49
CA ASP A 153 18.13 -7.21 12.59
C ASP A 153 17.83 -8.16 11.41
N ARG A 154 16.92 -9.14 11.57
CA ARG A 154 16.53 -10.08 10.51
C ARG A 154 15.75 -9.37 9.43
N VAL A 155 14.71 -8.66 9.84
CA VAL A 155 13.84 -7.88 8.95
C VAL A 155 14.63 -6.76 8.27
N PHE A 156 15.53 -6.12 9.02
CA PHE A 156 16.40 -5.09 8.47
C PHE A 156 17.34 -5.62 7.38
N ASN A 157 17.94 -6.79 7.57
CA ASN A 157 18.81 -7.39 6.54
C ASN A 157 18.01 -7.71 5.26
N LEU A 158 16.77 -8.20 5.37
CA LEU A 158 15.90 -8.39 4.21
C LEU A 158 15.56 -7.08 3.49
N PHE A 159 15.32 -6.01 4.23
CA PHE A 159 15.11 -4.69 3.66
C PHE A 159 16.33 -4.20 2.87
N VAL A 160 17.52 -4.31 3.45
CA VAL A 160 18.79 -3.95 2.76
C VAL A 160 18.99 -4.80 1.51
N GLU A 161 18.69 -6.10 1.57
CA GLU A 161 18.76 -6.97 0.40
C GLU A 161 17.80 -6.52 -0.69
N THR A 162 16.56 -6.17 -0.31
CA THR A 162 15.57 -5.63 -1.26
C THR A 162 16.07 -4.38 -1.96
N LEU A 163 16.72 -3.46 -1.23
CA LEU A 163 17.27 -2.21 -1.80
C LEU A 163 18.32 -2.45 -2.89
N LYS A 164 19.10 -3.52 -2.81
CA LYS A 164 20.09 -3.86 -3.84
C LYS A 164 19.46 -4.13 -5.21
N HIS A 165 18.22 -4.62 -5.21
CA HIS A 165 17.47 -4.93 -6.43
C HIS A 165 16.70 -3.73 -6.99
N ILE A 166 16.57 -2.65 -6.20
CA ILE A 166 15.81 -1.45 -6.56
C ILE A 166 16.77 -0.31 -6.90
N LYS A 167 16.90 0.00 -8.19
CA LYS A 167 17.72 1.13 -8.66
C LYS A 167 16.90 2.42 -8.64
N THR A 168 16.82 3.06 -7.48
CA THR A 168 16.10 4.33 -7.32
C THR A 168 16.81 5.27 -6.37
N GLN A 169 16.52 6.56 -6.48
CA GLN A 169 16.95 7.53 -5.47
C GLN A 169 16.16 7.29 -4.19
N ALA A 170 16.87 7.17 -3.07
CA ALA A 170 16.25 6.99 -1.77
C ALA A 170 16.87 7.94 -0.73
N ILE A 171 16.04 8.45 0.17
CA ILE A 171 16.43 9.28 1.31
C ILE A 171 16.04 8.53 2.58
N PHE A 172 17.01 8.28 3.44
CA PHE A 172 16.81 7.60 4.71
C PHE A 172 17.13 8.54 5.86
N SER A 173 16.28 8.57 6.89
CA SER A 173 16.64 9.13 8.17
C SER A 173 16.97 8.04 9.18
N CYS A 174 17.98 8.25 10.02
CA CYS A 174 18.33 7.37 11.12
C CYS A 174 19.08 8.14 12.22
N ILE A 175 18.91 7.67 13.46
CA ILE A 175 19.61 8.23 14.63
C ILE A 175 20.94 7.50 14.88
N ASP A 176 21.06 6.24 14.43
CA ASP A 176 22.16 5.35 14.76
C ASP A 176 23.19 5.21 13.61
N ASP A 177 24.45 5.51 13.92
CA ASP A 177 25.58 5.43 12.97
C ASP A 177 25.87 4.00 12.50
N CYS A 178 25.64 2.99 13.34
CA CYS A 178 25.84 1.59 12.97
C CYS A 178 24.87 1.16 11.87
N PHE A 179 23.65 1.67 11.91
CA PHE A 179 22.64 1.47 10.89
C PHE A 179 23.01 2.11 9.55
N SER A 180 23.44 3.37 9.59
CA SER A 180 23.88 4.06 8.37
C SER A 180 25.01 3.31 7.68
N SER A 181 25.96 2.74 8.43
CA SER A 181 27.07 1.98 7.90
C SER A 181 26.66 0.72 7.18
N LYS A 182 25.63 -0.01 7.67
CA LYS A 182 25.10 -1.22 7.00
C LYS A 182 24.42 -0.90 5.66
N ILE A 183 23.64 0.19 5.60
CA ILE A 183 23.01 0.65 4.34
C ILE A 183 24.09 1.10 3.36
N ILE A 184 25.04 1.92 3.81
CA ILE A 184 26.12 2.46 3.00
C ILE A 184 26.95 1.34 2.36
N ALA A 185 27.31 0.30 3.13
CA ALA A 185 28.05 -0.85 2.63
C ALA A 185 27.29 -1.63 1.53
N SER A 186 25.98 -1.45 1.44
CA SER A 186 25.11 -2.17 0.50
C SER A 186 24.78 -1.36 -0.75
N LEU A 187 25.11 -0.07 -0.80
CA LEU A 187 24.82 0.84 -1.89
C LEU A 187 26.11 1.28 -2.60
N ASN A 188 26.08 1.36 -3.92
CA ASN A 188 27.25 1.76 -4.72
C ASN A 188 27.53 3.28 -4.65
N GLU A 189 26.48 4.07 -4.50
CA GLU A 189 26.59 5.53 -4.43
C GLU A 189 25.70 6.05 -3.29
N PHE A 190 26.28 6.89 -2.41
CA PHE A 190 25.56 7.51 -1.31
C PHE A 190 26.15 8.85 -0.94
N LYS A 191 25.34 9.68 -0.25
CA LYS A 191 25.79 10.90 0.47
C LYS A 191 25.21 10.83 1.86
N LYS A 192 26.05 11.06 2.88
CA LYS A 192 25.63 11.16 4.29
C LYS A 192 25.64 12.63 4.72
N PHE A 193 24.58 13.05 5.39
CA PHE A 193 24.44 14.38 5.96
C PHE A 193 24.16 14.24 7.45
N HIS A 194 24.82 15.05 8.27
CA HIS A 194 24.49 15.20 9.69
C HIS A 194 23.61 16.44 9.84
N VAL A 195 22.43 16.29 10.46
CA VAL A 195 21.44 17.38 10.56
C VAL A 195 21.99 18.57 11.33
N GLU A 196 22.83 18.32 12.34
CA GLU A 196 23.50 19.38 13.13
C GLU A 196 24.48 20.25 12.30
N GLN A 197 24.87 19.80 11.11
CA GLN A 197 25.76 20.51 10.19
C GLN A 197 25.00 21.31 9.12
N LEU A 198 23.68 21.24 9.12
CA LEU A 198 22.82 21.91 8.14
C LEU A 198 22.21 23.21 8.68
N GLY A 199 22.54 23.59 9.94
CA GLY A 199 22.10 24.82 10.62
C GLY A 199 23.09 25.98 10.49
#